data_05c3e03b2818aced2601b9684caae76a
#
_entry.id   05c3e03b2818aced2601b9684caae76a
#
_cell.length_a   1.000
_cell.length_b   1.000
_cell.length_c   1.000
_cell.angle_alpha   90.00
_cell.angle_beta   90.00
_cell.angle_gamma   90.00
#
_symmetry.space_group_name_H-M   'P 1'
#
loop_
_entity.id
_entity.type
_entity.pdbx_description
1 polymer ?
#
loop_
_entity_poly.entity_id
_entity_poly.type
_entity_poly.pdbx_seq_one_letter_code
_entity_poly.pdbx_strand_id
1 'polypeptide(L)'
;MSGSIRKAVGFYELSLHSEGVVHIPCDRCLELMEQPIAADLNLTVKQGEEYREEDDVIIVDKTKPVLDTAWFIYESIALAVPIQHVHQPGDCNDAMMRVLEEHSAARSSDADAKEIDPRWSALLKLKEKE
;
A
#
# COMPACT_ATOMS: atom_id res chain seq x y z
N MET A 1 9.20 3.80 -16.35
CA MET A 1 8.38 2.59 -16.59
C MET A 1 8.97 1.78 -17.72
N SER A 2 9.08 0.48 -17.57
CA SER A 2 9.55 -0.49 -18.57
C SER A 2 8.64 -1.71 -18.57
N GLY A 3 8.62 -2.46 -19.66
CA GLY A 3 7.80 -3.65 -19.73
C GLY A 3 8.25 -4.61 -20.82
N SER A 4 7.81 -5.85 -20.71
CA SER A 4 8.05 -6.91 -21.67
C SER A 4 6.81 -7.76 -21.90
N ILE A 5 6.65 -8.23 -23.13
CA ILE A 5 5.58 -9.18 -23.49
C ILE A 5 6.27 -10.43 -24.04
N ARG A 6 5.93 -11.57 -23.46
CA ARG A 6 6.38 -12.88 -23.91
C ARG A 6 5.19 -13.66 -24.45
N LYS A 7 5.31 -14.18 -25.66
CA LYS A 7 4.31 -15.07 -26.24
C LYS A 7 4.62 -16.52 -25.83
N ALA A 8 3.65 -17.18 -25.22
CA ALA A 8 3.68 -18.61 -24.91
C ALA A 8 2.60 -19.37 -25.72
N VAL A 9 2.53 -20.68 -25.57
CA VAL A 9 1.52 -21.48 -26.27
C VAL A 9 0.16 -21.24 -25.63
N GLY A 10 -0.71 -20.50 -26.33
CA GLY A 10 -2.08 -20.23 -25.90
C GLY A 10 -2.27 -19.01 -24.98
N PHE A 11 -1.19 -18.30 -24.60
CA PHE A 11 -1.29 -17.10 -23.78
C PHE A 11 -0.09 -16.15 -23.99
N TYR A 12 -0.20 -14.95 -23.44
CA TYR A 12 0.86 -13.96 -23.39
C TYR A 12 1.13 -13.61 -21.93
N GLU A 13 2.39 -13.50 -21.58
CA GLU A 13 2.85 -12.98 -20.28
C GLU A 13 3.26 -11.52 -20.46
N LEU A 14 2.61 -10.63 -19.72
CA LEU A 14 2.93 -9.22 -19.67
C LEU A 14 3.58 -8.93 -18.32
N SER A 15 4.80 -8.40 -18.35
CA SER A 15 5.51 -7.95 -17.15
C SER A 15 5.79 -6.47 -17.31
N LEU A 16 5.34 -5.67 -16.35
CA LEU A 16 5.54 -4.22 -16.30
C LEU A 16 6.25 -3.86 -14.99
N HIS A 17 7.22 -2.99 -15.07
CA HIS A 17 7.92 -2.38 -13.95
C HIS A 17 7.75 -0.87 -14.00
N SER A 18 7.27 -0.29 -12.91
CA SER A 18 7.02 1.14 -12.77
C SER A 18 7.80 1.68 -11.58
N GLU A 19 8.62 2.68 -11.81
CA GLU A 19 9.33 3.43 -10.77
C GLU A 19 9.01 4.90 -10.92
N GLY A 20 8.91 5.60 -9.81
CA GLY A 20 8.63 7.02 -9.79
C GLY A 20 8.44 7.58 -8.39
N VAL A 21 7.91 8.78 -8.35
CA VAL A 21 7.59 9.50 -7.13
C VAL A 21 6.12 9.92 -7.19
N VAL A 22 5.39 9.68 -6.12
CA VAL A 22 4.04 10.19 -5.93
C VAL A 22 4.05 11.29 -4.89
N HIS A 23 3.25 12.34 -5.13
CA HIS A 23 3.07 13.44 -4.19
C HIS A 23 1.82 13.17 -3.37
N ILE A 24 2.01 12.86 -2.10
CA ILE A 24 0.92 12.52 -1.17
C ILE A 24 1.06 13.32 0.11
N PRO A 25 -0.04 13.61 0.82
CA PRO A 25 0.04 14.30 2.11
C PRO A 25 0.65 13.40 3.17
N CYS A 26 1.51 13.96 3.98
CA CYS A 26 2.08 13.27 5.15
C CYS A 26 0.98 12.98 6.18
N ASP A 27 0.95 11.76 6.75
CA ASP A 27 -0.05 11.35 7.75
C ASP A 27 0.02 12.12 9.08
N ARG A 28 1.11 12.85 9.33
CA ARG A 28 1.30 13.63 10.55
C ARG A 28 1.00 15.11 10.38
N CYS A 29 1.63 15.74 9.39
CA CYS A 29 1.56 17.20 9.24
C CYS A 29 0.67 17.65 8.09
N LEU A 30 0.14 16.72 7.28
CA LEU A 30 -0.73 16.94 6.12
C LEU A 30 -0.11 17.77 4.99
N GLU A 31 1.17 18.12 5.08
CA GLU A 31 1.90 18.73 3.97
C GLU A 31 2.27 17.68 2.93
N LEU A 32 2.34 18.11 1.68
CA LEU A 32 2.72 17.24 0.57
C LEU A 32 4.16 16.78 0.73
N MET A 33 4.37 15.50 0.54
CA MET A 33 5.67 14.85 0.52
C MET A 33 5.87 14.06 -0.75
N GLU A 34 7.11 13.83 -1.09
CA GLU A 34 7.53 12.97 -2.18
C GLU A 34 7.74 11.55 -1.65
N GLN A 35 6.92 10.62 -2.10
CA GLN A 35 7.04 9.21 -1.75
C GLN A 35 7.56 8.44 -2.97
N PRO A 36 8.79 7.91 -2.92
CA PRO A 36 9.27 7.03 -3.96
C PRO A 36 8.50 5.71 -3.92
N ILE A 37 8.15 5.22 -5.11
CA ILE A 37 7.46 3.94 -5.30
C ILE A 37 8.14 3.13 -6.37
N ALA A 38 8.07 1.81 -6.22
CA ALA A 38 8.38 0.83 -7.25
C ALA A 38 7.27 -0.22 -7.25
N ALA A 39 6.73 -0.52 -8.43
CA ALA A 39 5.64 -1.47 -8.59
C ALA A 39 5.96 -2.42 -9.74
N ASP A 40 5.77 -3.71 -9.49
CA ASP A 40 5.87 -4.77 -10.47
C ASP A 40 4.48 -5.36 -10.74
N LEU A 41 4.13 -5.47 -12.00
CA LEU A 41 2.87 -6.05 -12.45
C LEU A 41 3.15 -7.20 -13.42
N ASN A 42 2.60 -8.37 -13.12
CA ASN A 42 2.68 -9.53 -13.98
C ASN A 42 1.27 -10.03 -14.30
N LEU A 43 0.92 -10.05 -15.56
CA LEU A 43 -0.40 -10.48 -16.03
C LEU A 43 -0.26 -11.58 -17.06
N THR A 44 -1.13 -12.57 -17.01
CA THR A 44 -1.30 -13.58 -18.03
C THR A 44 -2.51 -13.23 -18.91
N VAL A 45 -2.29 -12.99 -20.19
CA VAL A 45 -3.35 -12.62 -21.13
C VAL A 45 -3.68 -13.79 -22.05
N LYS A 46 -4.95 -14.22 -22.06
CA LYS A 46 -5.47 -15.28 -22.90
C LYS A 46 -6.53 -14.73 -23.85
N GLN A 47 -6.72 -15.38 -24.99
CA GLN A 47 -7.82 -15.08 -25.90
C GLN A 47 -9.02 -15.96 -25.58
N GLY A 48 -10.19 -15.36 -25.42
CA GLY A 48 -11.46 -16.03 -25.15
C GLY A 48 -12.60 -15.51 -26.03
N GLU A 49 -13.81 -15.88 -25.70
CA GLU A 49 -15.01 -15.42 -26.41
C GLU A 49 -15.51 -14.09 -25.88
N GLU A 50 -15.28 -13.83 -24.59
CA GLU A 50 -15.69 -12.60 -23.90
C GLU A 50 -14.55 -12.10 -23.02
N TYR A 51 -14.52 -10.78 -22.78
CA TYR A 51 -13.61 -10.18 -21.82
C TYR A 51 -13.95 -10.64 -20.40
N ARG A 52 -12.93 -11.12 -19.66
CA ARG A 52 -13.06 -11.54 -18.26
C ARG A 52 -11.75 -11.33 -17.54
N GLU A 53 -11.84 -10.95 -16.28
CA GLU A 53 -10.73 -10.86 -15.34
C GLU A 53 -10.88 -11.97 -14.29
N GLU A 54 -9.84 -12.77 -14.12
CA GLU A 54 -9.76 -13.84 -13.13
C GLU A 54 -8.37 -13.77 -12.47
N ASP A 55 -8.29 -13.12 -11.31
CA ASP A 55 -7.04 -12.87 -10.60
C ASP A 55 -5.97 -12.25 -11.53
N ASP A 56 -4.85 -12.94 -11.76
CA ASP A 56 -3.75 -12.49 -12.63
C ASP A 56 -3.95 -12.89 -14.12
N VAL A 57 -5.12 -13.45 -14.47
CA VAL A 57 -5.43 -13.90 -15.83
C VAL A 57 -6.49 -13.02 -16.45
N ILE A 58 -6.13 -12.33 -17.51
CA ILE A 58 -7.03 -11.51 -18.30
C ILE A 58 -7.40 -12.24 -19.58
N ILE A 59 -8.68 -12.41 -19.80
CA ILE A 59 -9.22 -13.00 -21.03
C ILE A 59 -9.67 -11.84 -21.92
N VAL A 60 -9.08 -11.72 -23.11
CA VAL A 60 -9.46 -10.72 -24.11
C VAL A 60 -10.26 -11.37 -25.24
N ASP A 61 -11.22 -10.63 -25.76
CA ASP A 61 -12.05 -11.07 -26.88
C ASP A 61 -11.18 -11.33 -28.14
N LYS A 62 -11.34 -12.49 -28.74
CA LYS A 62 -10.67 -12.88 -29.99
C LYS A 62 -10.97 -11.93 -31.15
N THR A 63 -12.16 -11.31 -31.16
CA THR A 63 -12.57 -10.40 -32.25
C THR A 63 -11.93 -9.03 -32.15
N LYS A 64 -11.59 -8.59 -30.91
CA LYS A 64 -10.88 -7.36 -30.61
C LYS A 64 -9.81 -7.62 -29.56
N PRO A 65 -8.67 -8.22 -29.92
CA PRO A 65 -7.64 -8.60 -28.98
C PRO A 65 -6.81 -7.37 -28.51
N VAL A 66 -7.48 -6.45 -27.81
CA VAL A 66 -6.88 -5.23 -27.24
C VAL A 66 -7.00 -5.31 -25.74
N LEU A 67 -5.90 -5.11 -25.05
CA LEU A 67 -5.85 -4.95 -23.60
C LEU A 67 -5.51 -3.50 -23.26
N ASP A 68 -6.41 -2.83 -22.55
CA ASP A 68 -6.10 -1.55 -21.93
C ASP A 68 -5.33 -1.80 -20.63
N THR A 69 -4.06 -1.39 -20.61
CA THR A 69 -3.19 -1.59 -19.44
C THR A 69 -3.23 -0.43 -18.46
N ALA A 70 -3.91 0.67 -18.78
CA ALA A 70 -3.88 1.89 -17.97
C ALA A 70 -4.41 1.65 -16.55
N TRP A 71 -5.51 0.91 -16.43
CA TRP A 71 -6.09 0.58 -15.13
C TRP A 71 -5.17 -0.29 -14.28
N PHE A 72 -4.60 -1.33 -14.86
CA PHE A 72 -3.68 -2.23 -14.14
C PHE A 72 -2.40 -1.53 -13.68
N ILE A 73 -1.88 -0.60 -14.49
CA ILE A 73 -0.75 0.24 -14.12
C ILE A 73 -1.13 1.14 -12.94
N TYR A 74 -2.29 1.81 -13.02
CA TYR A 74 -2.77 2.65 -11.94
C TYR A 74 -2.94 1.86 -10.65
N GLU A 75 -3.57 0.70 -10.71
CA GLU A 75 -3.81 -0.17 -9.56
C GLU A 75 -2.49 -0.64 -8.94
N SER A 76 -1.53 -1.09 -9.74
CA SER A 76 -0.22 -1.51 -9.23
C SER A 76 0.53 -0.38 -8.54
N ILE A 77 0.46 0.83 -9.08
CA ILE A 77 1.05 2.03 -8.46
C ILE A 77 0.32 2.39 -7.16
N ALA A 78 -1.00 2.37 -7.17
CA ALA A 78 -1.80 2.70 -5.99
C ALA A 78 -1.56 1.72 -4.82
N LEU A 79 -1.42 0.43 -5.13
CA LEU A 79 -1.10 -0.61 -4.14
C LEU A 79 0.34 -0.54 -3.64
N ALA A 80 1.26 0.04 -4.42
CA ALA A 80 2.65 0.24 -4.02
C ALA A 80 2.84 1.42 -3.04
N VAL A 81 1.84 2.29 -2.89
CA VAL A 81 1.89 3.36 -1.88
C VAL A 81 1.82 2.73 -0.49
N PRO A 82 2.79 3.00 0.41
CA PRO A 82 2.78 2.44 1.75
C PRO A 82 1.56 2.96 2.54
N ILE A 83 0.99 2.08 3.37
CA ILE A 83 -0.17 2.41 4.22
C ILE A 83 0.15 3.59 5.15
N GLN A 84 1.39 3.68 5.63
CA GLN A 84 1.87 4.77 6.46
C GLN A 84 2.95 5.54 5.70
N HIS A 85 2.71 6.83 5.47
CA HIS A 85 3.64 7.71 4.78
C HIS A 85 3.83 9.02 5.56
N VAL A 86 5.03 9.19 6.07
CA VAL A 86 5.40 10.30 6.93
C VAL A 86 6.74 10.87 6.51
N HIS A 87 6.93 12.18 6.70
CA HIS A 87 8.24 12.81 6.50
C HIS A 87 9.31 12.17 7.38
N GLN A 88 10.56 12.36 6.99
CA GLN A 88 11.70 12.02 7.83
C GLN A 88 11.58 12.73 9.20
N PRO A 89 12.13 12.15 10.26
CA PRO A 89 12.15 12.79 11.57
C PRO A 89 12.76 14.19 11.50
N GLY A 90 11.98 15.22 11.86
CA GLY A 90 12.38 16.62 11.81
C GLY A 90 11.91 17.42 10.58
N ASP A 91 11.40 16.76 9.55
CA ASP A 91 10.94 17.43 8.31
C ASP A 91 9.45 17.77 8.31
N CYS A 92 8.71 17.34 9.33
CA CYS A 92 7.31 17.70 9.49
C CYS A 92 7.15 19.16 9.91
N ASN A 93 6.03 19.77 9.50
CA ASN A 93 5.66 21.11 9.94
C ASN A 93 5.53 21.20 11.46
N ASP A 94 6.34 22.04 12.09
CA ASP A 94 6.39 22.18 13.57
C ASP A 94 5.06 22.62 14.19
N ALA A 95 4.30 23.47 13.51
CA ALA A 95 3.02 23.96 14.02
C ALA A 95 2.01 22.81 14.10
N MET A 96 1.95 21.98 13.06
CA MET A 96 1.06 20.81 13.04
C MET A 96 1.52 19.74 14.02
N MET A 97 2.84 19.55 14.18
CA MET A 97 3.38 18.60 15.15
C MET A 97 3.04 18.99 16.58
N ARG A 98 3.03 20.28 16.93
CA ARG A 98 2.61 20.76 18.25
C ARG A 98 1.13 20.48 18.49
N VAL A 99 0.27 20.74 17.50
CA VAL A 99 -1.17 20.42 17.60
C VAL A 99 -1.40 18.93 17.78
N LEU A 100 -0.68 18.11 17.02
CA LEU A 100 -0.76 16.65 17.14
C LEU A 100 -0.32 16.17 18.53
N GLU A 101 0.74 16.74 19.09
CA GLU A 101 1.26 16.42 20.42
C GLU A 101 0.28 16.85 21.52
N GLU A 102 -0.32 18.05 21.41
CA GLU A 102 -1.33 18.56 22.34
C GLU A 102 -2.58 17.69 22.38
N HIS A 103 -3.00 17.14 21.23
CA HIS A 103 -4.19 16.30 21.13
C HIS A 103 -3.89 14.79 21.10
N SER A 104 -2.62 14.40 21.16
CA SER A 104 -2.26 13.00 21.29
C SER A 104 -2.70 12.50 22.65
N ALA A 105 -3.27 11.29 22.68
CA ALA A 105 -3.46 10.61 23.96
C ALA A 105 -2.08 10.50 24.60
N ALA A 106 -1.80 11.36 25.59
CA ALA A 106 -0.54 11.33 26.32
C ALA A 106 -0.36 9.89 26.80
N ARG A 107 0.59 9.17 26.21
CA ARG A 107 1.16 8.05 26.90
C ARG A 107 1.88 8.70 28.07
N SER A 108 1.21 8.73 29.20
CA SER A 108 1.88 8.97 30.47
C SER A 108 2.93 7.89 30.64
N SER A 109 4.03 8.08 29.93
CA SER A 109 5.26 7.39 30.23
C SER A 109 5.65 7.91 31.60
N ASP A 110 5.59 7.07 32.58
CA ASP A 110 6.34 7.09 33.82
C ASP A 110 5.67 7.49 35.15
N ALA A 111 4.46 7.99 35.24
CA ALA A 111 3.92 8.23 36.57
C ALA A 111 2.74 7.34 36.99
N ASP A 112 1.93 6.88 36.06
CA ASP A 112 0.70 6.12 36.40
C ASP A 112 0.58 4.76 35.71
N ALA A 113 1.70 4.16 35.38
CA ALA A 113 1.72 2.80 34.86
C ALA A 113 1.42 1.84 35.98
N LYS A 114 0.19 1.78 36.48
CA LYS A 114 -0.04 0.59 37.33
C LYS A 114 -1.46 0.36 37.83
N GLU A 115 -2.42 1.11 37.41
CA GLU A 115 -3.77 0.55 37.57
C GLU A 115 -4.17 -0.15 36.27
N ILE A 116 -3.84 -1.41 36.21
CA ILE A 116 -4.36 -2.27 35.14
C ILE A 116 -5.88 -2.31 35.30
N ASP A 117 -6.60 -1.89 34.25
CA ASP A 117 -8.04 -1.96 34.21
C ASP A 117 -8.48 -3.35 34.73
N PRO A 118 -9.35 -3.42 35.74
CA PRO A 118 -9.78 -4.69 36.36
C PRO A 118 -10.28 -5.73 35.35
N ARG A 119 -10.79 -5.27 34.19
CA ARG A 119 -11.22 -6.16 33.10
C ARG A 119 -10.09 -6.98 32.49
N TRP A 120 -8.85 -6.48 32.57
CA TRP A 120 -7.66 -7.11 32.02
C TRP A 120 -6.86 -7.92 33.04
N SER A 121 -7.26 -7.90 34.32
CA SER A 121 -6.58 -8.61 35.41
C SER A 121 -6.46 -10.11 35.18
N ALA A 122 -7.42 -10.71 34.45
CA ALA A 122 -7.36 -12.13 34.10
C ALA A 122 -6.20 -12.47 33.16
N LEU A 123 -5.71 -11.51 32.34
CA LEU A 123 -4.59 -11.71 31.41
C LEU A 123 -3.23 -11.71 32.12
N LEU A 124 -3.13 -11.12 33.31
CA LEU A 124 -1.88 -11.16 34.09
C LEU A 124 -1.45 -12.59 34.43
N LYS A 125 -2.41 -13.48 34.63
CA LYS A 125 -2.14 -14.90 34.94
C LYS A 125 -1.48 -15.66 33.78
N LEU A 126 -1.54 -15.11 32.57
CA LEU A 126 -0.86 -15.71 31.39
C LEU A 126 0.63 -15.38 31.36
N LYS A 127 1.04 -14.27 31.96
CA LYS A 127 2.44 -13.82 32.00
C LYS A 127 3.29 -14.57 33.02
N GLU A 128 2.65 -15.21 34.02
CA GLU A 128 3.33 -15.97 35.10
C GLU A 128 3.60 -17.46 34.75
N LYS A 129 3.29 -17.87 33.50
CA LYS A 129 3.43 -19.26 33.04
C LYS A 129 4.59 -19.50 32.08
N GLU A 130 5.54 -18.56 31.94
CA GLU A 130 6.82 -18.79 31.23
C GLU A 130 7.96 -19.02 32.20
#